data_84d765fe3f31bab2da470051bdbf978e
#
_entry.id   84d765fe3f31bab2da470051bdbf978e
#
_cell.length_a   1.000
_cell.length_b   1.000
_cell.length_c   1.000
_cell.angle_alpha   90.00
_cell.angle_beta   90.00
_cell.angle_gamma   90.00
#
_symmetry.space_group_name_H-M   'P 1'
#
loop_
_entity.id
_entity.type
_entity.pdbx_description
1 polymer ?
#
loop_
_entity_poly.entity_id
_entity_poly.type
_entity_poly.pdbx_seq_one_letter_code
_entity_poly.pdbx_strand_id
1 'polypeptide(L)'
;MAAFQIRKIQSIIVFIIVLIAILWLFQDNIAKISVFQKNTQQFDTTKEKLLEYNKCMDDSKAISYLEKIDNFFIKEYSKEQLLLHTIEADTYYSYKNSPVQLCNIKLTTYDEVGQKGLVLTSNRAEILKSGEIFFNGKVNIQSKNDISHEINTESLIVLSNSGQIKSNREVTYLGENAIIHAQGMEMSNNDDTMSLVGDVIIEQELGGVITSRNLFISHADGEKHYESKERTIYRSKDNTINAEMGVDLNMNENLMKLLGKVEVLNSSGSTMNSYNLIVDQSNGGEVYKTNDSTHYQTKVSDIRAEKMHYDAKTKKVELMGGVLGVYE
;
A
#
# COMPACT_ATOMS: atom_id res chain seq x y z
N MET A 1 -10.78 -6.26 22.61
CA MET A 1 -10.98 -6.23 21.15
C MET A 1 -9.69 -6.07 20.38
N ALA A 2 -8.69 -5.34 20.85
CA ALA A 2 -7.40 -5.12 20.15
C ALA A 2 -6.60 -6.40 19.85
N ALA A 3 -6.51 -7.36 20.77
CA ALA A 3 -5.80 -8.63 20.54
C ALA A 3 -6.36 -9.50 19.41
N PHE A 4 -7.59 -9.22 18.97
CA PHE A 4 -8.28 -9.97 17.92
C PHE A 4 -7.87 -9.53 16.51
N GLN A 5 -7.48 -8.28 16.32
CA GLN A 5 -7.05 -7.75 15.01
C GLN A 5 -5.60 -8.16 14.68
N ILE A 6 -4.71 -8.19 15.66
CA ILE A 6 -3.29 -8.54 15.45
C ILE A 6 -3.13 -9.97 14.91
N ARG A 7 -3.97 -10.91 15.35
CA ARG A 7 -3.99 -12.28 14.82
C ARG A 7 -4.44 -12.38 13.35
N LYS A 8 -5.25 -11.46 12.86
CA LYS A 8 -5.83 -11.53 11.51
C LYS A 8 -4.79 -11.34 10.40
N ILE A 9 -3.86 -10.43 10.57
CA ILE A 9 -2.82 -10.17 9.56
C ILE A 9 -1.70 -11.21 9.67
N GLN A 10 -1.36 -11.67 10.86
CA GLN A 10 -0.46 -12.81 11.04
C GLN A 10 -0.97 -14.07 10.30
N SER A 11 -2.28 -14.29 10.27
CA SER A 11 -2.88 -15.40 9.52
C SER A 11 -2.67 -15.26 8.00
N ILE A 12 -2.83 -14.06 7.46
CA ILE A 12 -2.72 -13.79 6.00
C ILE A 12 -1.33 -14.12 5.49
N ILE A 13 -0.33 -13.90 6.26
CA ILE A 13 1.05 -13.92 5.84
C ILE A 13 1.73 -15.27 6.15
N VAL A 14 1.47 -15.89 7.27
CA VAL A 14 1.80 -17.32 7.51
C VAL A 14 1.25 -18.17 6.35
N PHE A 15 0.19 -17.72 5.77
CA PHE A 15 -0.54 -18.32 4.70
C PHE A 15 0.19 -18.35 3.35
N ILE A 16 0.81 -17.25 2.93
CA ILE A 16 1.62 -17.23 1.70
C ILE A 16 2.79 -18.22 1.82
N ILE A 17 3.35 -18.38 3.03
CA ILE A 17 4.43 -19.36 3.29
C ILE A 17 3.91 -20.80 3.22
N VAL A 18 2.74 -21.05 3.75
CA VAL A 18 2.11 -22.39 3.71
C VAL A 18 1.75 -22.77 2.27
N LEU A 19 1.27 -21.83 1.45
CA LEU A 19 1.05 -22.03 0.02
C LEU A 19 2.31 -22.54 -0.70
N ILE A 20 3.43 -21.95 -0.38
CA ILE A 20 4.73 -22.32 -0.93
C ILE A 20 5.16 -23.71 -0.48
N ALA A 21 5.00 -24.02 0.81
CA ALA A 21 5.33 -25.32 1.37
C ALA A 21 4.46 -26.44 0.78
N ILE A 22 3.20 -26.16 0.52
CA ILE A 22 2.24 -27.13 -0.03
C ILE A 22 2.50 -27.38 -1.51
N LEU A 23 2.73 -26.36 -2.30
CA LEU A 23 3.13 -26.52 -3.70
C LEU A 23 4.44 -27.33 -3.81
N TRP A 24 5.33 -27.20 -2.83
CA TRP A 24 6.55 -28.01 -2.76
C TRP A 24 6.28 -29.48 -2.44
N LEU A 25 5.35 -29.78 -1.52
CA LEU A 25 4.90 -31.15 -1.19
C LEU A 25 4.11 -31.78 -2.34
N PHE A 26 3.40 -30.99 -3.14
CA PHE A 26 2.64 -31.51 -4.29
C PHE A 26 3.49 -31.83 -5.51
N GLN A 27 4.71 -31.30 -5.64
CA GLN A 27 5.60 -31.69 -6.75
C GLN A 27 5.90 -33.21 -6.77
N ASP A 28 5.87 -33.88 -5.62
CA ASP A 28 6.14 -35.32 -5.52
C ASP A 28 4.87 -36.20 -5.49
N ASN A 29 3.67 -35.64 -5.27
CA ASN A 29 2.45 -36.40 -5.01
C ASN A 29 1.26 -36.15 -5.95
N ILE A 30 1.40 -35.32 -6.98
CA ILE A 30 0.28 -34.96 -7.91
C ILE A 30 -0.28 -36.14 -8.71
N ALA A 31 0.38 -37.29 -8.69
CA ALA A 31 -0.06 -38.49 -9.41
C ALA A 31 -1.35 -39.16 -8.85
N LYS A 32 -1.98 -38.65 -7.79
CA LYS A 32 -3.08 -39.38 -7.08
C LYS A 32 -4.34 -38.58 -6.75
N ILE A 33 -4.56 -37.38 -7.23
CA ILE A 33 -5.81 -36.66 -6.93
C ILE A 33 -6.63 -36.48 -8.20
N SER A 34 -7.47 -37.46 -8.49
CA SER A 34 -8.56 -37.37 -9.45
C SER A 34 -9.88 -37.17 -8.69
N VAL A 35 -10.31 -35.94 -8.48
CA VAL A 35 -11.71 -35.64 -8.20
C VAL A 35 -12.11 -34.45 -9.07
N PHE A 36 -12.65 -34.76 -10.24
CA PHE A 36 -13.27 -33.79 -11.14
C PHE A 36 -14.76 -33.75 -10.94
N GLN A 37 -15.33 -32.60 -10.58
CA GLN A 37 -16.71 -32.30 -10.97
C GLN A 37 -16.69 -31.36 -12.18
N LYS A 38 -17.17 -31.92 -13.28
CA LYS A 38 -17.32 -31.25 -14.57
C LYS A 38 -18.63 -30.45 -14.56
N ASN A 39 -18.55 -29.13 -14.41
CA ASN A 39 -19.67 -28.26 -14.74
C ASN A 39 -19.35 -27.55 -16.07
N THR A 40 -19.93 -28.07 -17.15
CA THR A 40 -19.93 -27.45 -18.45
C THR A 40 -21.00 -26.35 -18.48
N GLN A 41 -20.59 -25.10 -18.38
CA GLN A 41 -21.34 -23.97 -18.94
C GLN A 41 -20.57 -23.44 -20.14
N GLN A 42 -21.24 -23.46 -21.25
CA GLN A 42 -20.79 -22.98 -22.54
C GLN A 42 -20.67 -21.46 -22.48
N PHE A 43 -19.43 -20.93 -22.48
CA PHE A 43 -19.19 -19.51 -22.59
C PHE A 43 -18.83 -19.13 -24.01
N ASP A 44 -19.57 -18.15 -24.52
CA ASP A 44 -19.36 -17.50 -25.80
C ASP A 44 -18.03 -16.73 -25.78
N THR A 45 -17.04 -17.18 -26.54
CA THR A 45 -15.68 -16.62 -26.58
C THR A 45 -15.66 -15.42 -27.52
N THR A 46 -15.81 -14.23 -26.98
CA THR A 46 -15.53 -12.99 -27.70
C THR A 46 -14.03 -12.86 -28.01
N LYS A 47 -13.71 -12.30 -29.17
CA LYS A 47 -12.33 -12.06 -29.66
C LYS A 47 -11.38 -11.36 -28.67
N GLU A 48 -11.91 -10.59 -27.74
CA GLU A 48 -11.13 -9.92 -26.69
C GLU A 48 -10.51 -10.90 -25.68
N LYS A 49 -11.23 -11.95 -25.27
CA LYS A 49 -10.67 -12.99 -24.40
C LYS A 49 -9.55 -13.79 -25.07
N LEU A 50 -9.61 -13.98 -26.39
CA LEU A 50 -8.53 -14.65 -27.14
C LEU A 50 -7.25 -13.82 -27.20
N LEU A 51 -7.35 -12.48 -27.26
CA LEU A 51 -6.19 -11.57 -27.25
C LEU A 51 -5.54 -11.44 -25.86
N GLU A 52 -6.33 -11.54 -24.79
CA GLU A 52 -5.82 -11.58 -23.41
C GLU A 52 -5.20 -12.95 -23.06
N TYR A 53 -5.75 -14.03 -23.57
CA TYR A 53 -5.23 -15.40 -23.43
C TYR A 53 -3.83 -15.56 -24.03
N ASN A 54 -3.57 -14.93 -25.18
CA ASN A 54 -2.26 -14.93 -25.82
C ASN A 54 -1.20 -14.12 -25.07
N LYS A 55 -1.57 -13.26 -24.11
CA LYS A 55 -0.63 -12.49 -23.29
C LYS A 55 -0.05 -13.25 -22.10
N CYS A 56 -0.68 -14.33 -21.67
CA CYS A 56 -0.16 -15.12 -20.54
C CYS A 56 0.96 -16.07 -20.97
N MET A 57 0.94 -16.56 -22.18
CA MET A 57 2.04 -17.32 -22.77
C MET A 57 2.96 -16.39 -23.56
N ASP A 58 4.24 -16.46 -23.32
CA ASP A 58 5.26 -15.94 -24.24
C ASP A 58 5.33 -16.90 -25.42
N ASP A 59 4.64 -16.58 -26.51
CA ASP A 59 4.53 -17.38 -27.76
C ASP A 59 5.89 -17.63 -28.42
N SER A 60 6.97 -16.99 -27.95
CA SER A 60 8.30 -17.15 -28.50
C SER A 60 9.00 -18.45 -28.09
N LYS A 61 8.47 -19.19 -27.12
CA LYS A 61 9.03 -20.47 -26.66
C LYS A 61 7.95 -21.54 -26.62
N ALA A 62 7.88 -22.37 -27.62
CA ALA A 62 7.15 -23.65 -27.59
C ALA A 62 7.79 -24.60 -26.54
N ILE A 63 7.68 -24.25 -25.27
CA ILE A 63 8.15 -25.11 -24.18
C ILE A 63 7.08 -26.18 -23.98
N SER A 64 7.45 -27.44 -24.17
CA SER A 64 6.57 -28.58 -23.87
C SER A 64 6.26 -28.59 -22.37
N TYR A 65 5.00 -28.36 -22.00
CA TYR A 65 4.53 -28.55 -20.64
C TYR A 65 4.33 -30.05 -20.32
N LEU A 66 4.46 -30.41 -19.05
CA LEU A 66 4.15 -31.76 -18.54
C LEU A 66 2.65 -31.90 -18.33
N GLU A 67 2.05 -30.87 -17.76
CA GLU A 67 0.62 -30.82 -17.44
C GLU A 67 0.05 -29.45 -17.77
N LYS A 68 -1.19 -29.47 -18.23
CA LYS A 68 -2.02 -28.29 -18.42
C LYS A 68 -3.37 -28.54 -17.78
N ILE A 69 -3.83 -27.61 -16.96
CA ILE A 69 -5.15 -27.67 -16.32
C ILE A 69 -5.87 -26.37 -16.64
N ASP A 70 -6.97 -26.46 -17.35
CA ASP A 70 -7.84 -25.30 -17.64
C ASP A 70 -8.89 -25.17 -16.52
N ASN A 71 -9.25 -23.93 -16.16
CA ASN A 71 -10.13 -23.61 -15.04
C ASN A 71 -9.60 -24.20 -13.71
N PHE A 72 -8.34 -23.91 -13.42
CA PHE A 72 -7.68 -24.39 -12.22
C PHE A 72 -8.32 -23.77 -10.96
N PHE A 73 -8.65 -24.64 -10.01
CA PHE A 73 -9.22 -24.23 -8.73
C PHE A 73 -8.72 -25.12 -7.61
N ILE A 74 -8.22 -24.52 -6.53
CA ILE A 74 -7.80 -25.23 -5.32
C ILE A 74 -8.31 -24.51 -4.07
N LYS A 75 -8.67 -25.29 -3.05
CA LYS A 75 -8.99 -24.82 -1.70
C LYS A 75 -7.99 -25.41 -0.73
N GLU A 76 -7.53 -24.58 0.20
CA GLU A 76 -6.70 -25.04 1.29
C GLU A 76 -7.38 -24.81 2.63
N TYR A 77 -7.21 -25.80 3.50
CA TYR A 77 -7.80 -25.83 4.82
C TYR A 77 -6.70 -25.98 5.88
N SER A 78 -6.91 -25.38 7.05
CA SER A 78 -6.08 -25.59 8.23
C SER A 78 -6.23 -27.02 8.75
N LYS A 79 -5.40 -27.39 9.74
CA LYS A 79 -5.55 -28.66 10.45
C LYS A 79 -6.90 -28.79 11.16
N GLU A 80 -7.49 -27.67 11.55
CA GLU A 80 -8.81 -27.54 12.17
C GLU A 80 -9.96 -27.48 11.14
N GLN A 81 -9.68 -27.77 9.86
CA GLN A 81 -10.63 -27.76 8.73
C GLN A 81 -11.25 -26.39 8.42
N LEU A 82 -10.61 -25.29 8.85
CA LEU A 82 -11.02 -23.94 8.47
C LEU A 82 -10.45 -23.63 7.08
N LEU A 83 -11.28 -23.05 6.21
CA LEU A 83 -10.84 -22.60 4.90
C LEU A 83 -9.85 -21.44 5.06
N LEU A 84 -8.62 -21.65 4.64
CA LEU A 84 -7.59 -20.62 4.69
C LEU A 84 -7.62 -19.74 3.43
N HIS A 85 -7.77 -20.37 2.25
CA HIS A 85 -7.76 -19.66 0.97
C HIS A 85 -8.28 -20.47 -0.20
N THR A 86 -8.49 -19.74 -1.28
CA THR A 86 -8.75 -20.30 -2.61
C THR A 86 -7.80 -19.69 -3.62
N ILE A 87 -7.35 -20.52 -4.58
CA ILE A 87 -6.64 -20.07 -5.78
C ILE A 87 -7.49 -20.48 -6.97
N GLU A 88 -7.77 -19.51 -7.80
CA GLU A 88 -8.45 -19.65 -9.08
C GLU A 88 -7.47 -19.19 -10.17
N ALA A 89 -7.39 -19.90 -11.30
CA ALA A 89 -6.65 -19.46 -12.46
C ALA A 89 -7.32 -19.99 -13.74
N ASP A 90 -7.26 -19.22 -14.82
CA ASP A 90 -7.79 -19.70 -16.10
C ASP A 90 -7.04 -20.94 -16.59
N THR A 91 -5.72 -20.94 -16.40
CA THR A 91 -4.87 -22.07 -16.78
C THR A 91 -3.68 -22.23 -15.85
N TYR A 92 -3.36 -23.46 -15.52
CA TYR A 92 -2.16 -23.91 -14.82
C TYR A 92 -1.28 -24.68 -15.80
N TYR A 93 0.03 -24.40 -15.79
CA TYR A 93 1.04 -25.13 -16.54
C TYR A 93 2.17 -25.62 -15.63
N SER A 94 2.49 -26.90 -15.74
CA SER A 94 3.65 -27.52 -15.09
C SER A 94 4.70 -27.87 -16.12
N TYR A 95 5.98 -27.68 -15.78
CA TYR A 95 7.10 -27.92 -16.66
C TYR A 95 8.18 -28.76 -15.97
N LYS A 96 8.97 -29.52 -16.71
CA LYS A 96 10.06 -30.34 -16.14
C LYS A 96 11.15 -29.52 -15.47
N ASN A 97 11.56 -28.42 -16.08
CA ASN A 97 12.72 -27.63 -15.66
C ASN A 97 12.44 -26.12 -15.55
N SER A 98 11.21 -25.69 -15.70
CA SER A 98 10.79 -24.30 -15.59
C SER A 98 9.82 -24.12 -14.41
N PRO A 99 9.61 -22.88 -13.94
CA PRO A 99 8.59 -22.60 -12.94
C PRO A 99 7.20 -23.05 -13.37
N VAL A 100 6.35 -23.35 -12.40
CA VAL A 100 4.91 -23.49 -12.62
C VAL A 100 4.36 -22.11 -13.01
N GLN A 101 3.44 -22.09 -13.96
CA GLN A 101 2.80 -20.86 -14.42
C GLN A 101 1.28 -20.93 -14.22
N LEU A 102 0.72 -19.83 -13.71
CA LEU A 102 -0.71 -19.62 -13.56
C LEU A 102 -1.11 -18.39 -14.36
N CYS A 103 -2.17 -18.50 -15.14
CA CYS A 103 -2.71 -17.42 -15.96
C CYS A 103 -3.99 -16.87 -15.34
N ASN A 104 -4.11 -15.53 -15.29
CA ASN A 104 -5.26 -14.82 -14.72
C ASN A 104 -5.60 -15.35 -13.32
N ILE A 105 -4.60 -15.24 -12.45
CA ILE A 105 -4.73 -15.78 -11.10
C ILE A 105 -5.55 -14.86 -10.21
N LYS A 106 -6.36 -15.48 -9.36
CA LYS A 106 -7.06 -14.84 -8.24
C LYS A 106 -6.85 -15.68 -6.99
N LEU A 107 -6.20 -15.08 -6.01
CA LEU A 107 -6.01 -15.62 -4.67
C LEU A 107 -6.98 -14.91 -3.72
N THR A 108 -7.75 -15.67 -2.95
CA THR A 108 -8.62 -15.13 -1.90
C THR A 108 -8.28 -15.77 -0.57
N THR A 109 -8.00 -14.96 0.45
CA THR A 109 -7.77 -15.40 1.83
C THR A 109 -9.05 -15.34 2.65
N TYR A 110 -9.11 -16.12 3.71
CA TYR A 110 -10.24 -16.15 4.63
C TYR A 110 -9.72 -16.05 6.06
N ASP A 111 -10.49 -15.42 6.94
CA ASP A 111 -10.19 -15.36 8.36
C ASP A 111 -10.72 -16.60 9.11
N GLU A 112 -10.47 -16.67 10.42
CA GLU A 112 -10.87 -17.77 11.29
C GLU A 112 -12.40 -17.98 11.36
N VAL A 113 -13.20 -16.98 10.99
CA VAL A 113 -14.67 -17.05 10.94
C VAL A 113 -15.20 -17.27 9.52
N GLY A 114 -14.31 -17.50 8.55
CA GLY A 114 -14.65 -17.77 7.15
C GLY A 114 -15.02 -16.55 6.33
N GLN A 115 -14.75 -15.34 6.80
CA GLN A 115 -14.96 -14.11 6.02
C GLN A 115 -13.77 -13.89 5.09
N LYS A 116 -14.05 -13.32 3.90
CA LYS A 116 -13.02 -12.96 2.94
C LYS A 116 -12.16 -11.83 3.50
N GLY A 117 -10.85 -12.07 3.61
CA GLY A 117 -9.89 -11.09 4.07
C GLY A 117 -9.29 -10.27 2.93
N LEU A 118 -8.48 -10.92 2.10
CA LEU A 118 -7.71 -10.27 1.05
C LEU A 118 -7.96 -10.98 -0.30
N VAL A 119 -8.02 -10.19 -1.36
CA VAL A 119 -8.07 -10.69 -2.75
C VAL A 119 -6.88 -10.12 -3.50
N LEU A 120 -6.02 -11.01 -4.04
CA LEU A 120 -4.94 -10.66 -4.94
C LEU A 120 -5.26 -11.19 -6.34
N THR A 121 -5.12 -10.35 -7.35
CA THR A 121 -5.26 -10.74 -8.75
C THR A 121 -4.05 -10.32 -9.56
N SER A 122 -3.69 -11.09 -10.58
CA SER A 122 -2.71 -10.69 -11.58
C SER A 122 -2.93 -11.45 -12.90
N ASN A 123 -2.39 -10.93 -13.99
CA ASN A 123 -2.47 -11.63 -15.27
C ASN A 123 -1.68 -12.95 -15.26
N ARG A 124 -0.56 -13.00 -14.53
CA ARG A 124 0.32 -14.16 -14.48
C ARG A 124 0.97 -14.31 -13.12
N ALA A 125 1.16 -15.56 -12.68
CA ALA A 125 2.06 -15.88 -11.60
C ALA A 125 3.01 -17.00 -12.00
N GLU A 126 4.25 -16.92 -11.52
CA GLU A 126 5.28 -17.94 -11.67
C GLU A 126 5.74 -18.41 -10.30
N ILE A 127 5.73 -19.73 -10.08
CA ILE A 127 6.19 -20.33 -8.84
C ILE A 127 7.52 -21.02 -9.10
N LEU A 128 8.57 -20.49 -8.47
CA LEU A 128 9.91 -21.04 -8.58
C LEU A 128 10.07 -22.28 -7.71
N LYS A 129 11.07 -23.13 -8.03
CA LYS A 129 11.42 -24.30 -7.20
C LYS A 129 11.96 -23.90 -5.81
N SER A 130 12.47 -22.69 -5.64
CA SER A 130 12.85 -22.09 -4.36
C SER A 130 11.65 -21.72 -3.49
N GLY A 131 10.43 -21.76 -4.07
CA GLY A 131 9.19 -21.38 -3.41
C GLY A 131 8.82 -19.90 -3.55
N GLU A 132 9.65 -19.08 -4.19
CA GLU A 132 9.30 -17.70 -4.50
C GLU A 132 8.17 -17.64 -5.53
N ILE A 133 7.27 -16.68 -5.38
CA ILE A 133 6.17 -16.45 -6.32
C ILE A 133 6.30 -15.06 -6.93
N PHE A 134 6.37 -15.01 -8.24
CA PHE A 134 6.36 -13.79 -9.02
C PHE A 134 4.97 -13.57 -9.60
N PHE A 135 4.30 -12.49 -9.22
CA PHE A 135 3.09 -12.00 -9.85
C PHE A 135 3.44 -10.92 -10.86
N ASN A 136 2.87 -10.97 -12.04
CA ASN A 136 3.21 -10.07 -13.13
C ASN A 136 1.98 -9.68 -13.97
N GLY A 137 1.92 -8.41 -14.33
CA GLY A 137 0.87 -7.80 -15.12
C GLY A 137 -0.39 -7.51 -14.31
N LYS A 138 -0.68 -6.22 -14.12
CA LYS A 138 -1.87 -5.71 -13.43
C LYS A 138 -2.11 -6.36 -12.07
N VAL A 139 -1.08 -6.37 -11.22
CA VAL A 139 -1.23 -6.89 -9.86
C VAL A 139 -2.10 -5.95 -9.07
N ASN A 140 -3.20 -6.47 -8.54
CA ASN A 140 -4.12 -5.75 -7.68
C ASN A 140 -4.32 -6.52 -6.37
N ILE A 141 -4.19 -5.85 -5.25
CA ILE A 141 -4.44 -6.39 -3.91
C ILE A 141 -5.55 -5.56 -3.27
N GLN A 142 -6.64 -6.21 -2.86
CA GLN A 142 -7.77 -5.58 -2.20
C GLN A 142 -8.04 -6.22 -0.84
N SER A 143 -8.20 -5.40 0.19
CA SER A 143 -8.74 -5.82 1.47
C SER A 143 -10.28 -5.77 1.42
N LYS A 144 -10.95 -6.79 1.97
CA LYS A 144 -12.42 -6.86 2.06
C LYS A 144 -12.95 -6.57 3.47
N ASN A 145 -12.06 -6.38 4.45
CA ASN A 145 -12.45 -6.05 5.81
C ASN A 145 -12.56 -4.53 5.94
N ASP A 146 -13.57 -4.03 6.63
CA ASP A 146 -14.00 -2.67 7.04
C ASP A 146 -13.29 -1.42 6.49
N ILE A 147 -12.08 -1.55 5.97
CA ILE A 147 -11.29 -0.48 5.37
C ILE A 147 -10.90 -0.96 3.97
N SER A 148 -11.47 -0.34 2.95
CA SER A 148 -11.12 -0.66 1.57
C SER A 148 -9.73 -0.10 1.24
N HIS A 149 -8.70 -0.92 1.44
CA HIS A 149 -7.37 -0.64 0.95
C HIS A 149 -7.15 -1.39 -0.36
N GLU A 150 -6.59 -0.69 -1.32
CA GLU A 150 -6.24 -1.28 -2.61
C GLU A 150 -4.81 -0.91 -2.96
N ILE A 151 -4.05 -1.90 -3.43
CA ILE A 151 -2.68 -1.70 -3.93
C ILE A 151 -2.62 -2.16 -5.37
N ASN A 152 -2.13 -1.30 -6.24
CA ASN A 152 -1.92 -1.59 -7.66
C ASN A 152 -0.44 -1.48 -8.01
N THR A 153 0.08 -2.48 -8.75
CA THR A 153 1.45 -2.48 -9.29
C THR A 153 1.54 -3.38 -10.53
N GLU A 154 2.60 -3.24 -11.32
CA GLU A 154 2.83 -4.12 -12.48
C GLU A 154 3.42 -5.47 -12.09
N SER A 155 4.17 -5.56 -10.99
CA SER A 155 4.74 -6.84 -10.55
C SER A 155 4.97 -6.87 -9.05
N LEU A 156 4.92 -8.09 -8.50
CA LEU A 156 5.09 -8.37 -7.08
C LEU A 156 5.89 -9.65 -6.91
N ILE A 157 6.76 -9.69 -5.93
CA ILE A 157 7.50 -10.89 -5.52
C ILE A 157 7.10 -11.23 -4.09
N VAL A 158 6.79 -12.49 -3.86
CA VAL A 158 6.61 -13.05 -2.52
C VAL A 158 7.78 -13.98 -2.24
N LEU A 159 8.54 -13.68 -1.19
CA LEU A 159 9.71 -14.45 -0.77
C LEU A 159 9.29 -15.47 0.29
N SER A 160 9.32 -16.76 -0.07
CA SER A 160 8.87 -17.85 0.82
C SER A 160 9.62 -17.94 2.15
N ASN A 161 10.93 -17.70 2.13
CA ASN A 161 11.79 -17.89 3.29
C ASN A 161 11.56 -16.85 4.39
N SER A 162 11.18 -15.63 4.03
CA SER A 162 10.96 -14.51 4.95
C SER A 162 9.52 -14.05 5.01
N GLY A 163 8.68 -14.55 4.10
CA GLY A 163 7.33 -14.04 3.90
C GLY A 163 7.25 -12.58 3.48
N GLN A 164 8.35 -12.02 3.02
CA GLN A 164 8.38 -10.66 2.52
C GLN A 164 7.67 -10.56 1.18
N ILE A 165 6.95 -9.48 1.01
CA ILE A 165 6.29 -9.08 -0.24
C ILE A 165 6.98 -7.82 -0.72
N LYS A 166 7.43 -7.81 -1.98
CA LYS A 166 8.17 -6.69 -2.55
C LYS A 166 7.69 -6.34 -3.95
N SER A 167 7.65 -5.06 -4.26
CA SER A 167 7.58 -4.55 -5.62
C SER A 167 8.68 -3.54 -5.86
N ASN A 168 9.42 -3.72 -6.97
CA ASN A 168 10.38 -2.75 -7.48
C ASN A 168 9.79 -1.94 -8.66
N ARG A 169 8.48 -1.95 -8.79
CA ARG A 169 7.72 -1.20 -9.79
C ARG A 169 6.88 -0.16 -9.08
N GLU A 170 6.45 0.82 -9.84
CA GLU A 170 5.53 1.83 -9.34
C GLU A 170 4.33 1.18 -8.64
N VAL A 171 3.99 1.72 -7.48
CA VAL A 171 2.90 1.28 -6.63
C VAL A 171 1.95 2.43 -6.43
N THR A 172 0.66 2.16 -6.64
CA THR A 172 -0.42 3.05 -6.23
C THR A 172 -1.16 2.40 -5.07
N TYR A 173 -1.17 3.06 -3.92
CA TYR A 173 -1.94 2.67 -2.76
C TYR A 173 -3.16 3.58 -2.62
N LEU A 174 -4.34 3.00 -2.61
CA LEU A 174 -5.61 3.70 -2.43
C LEU A 174 -6.06 3.46 -0.99
N GLY A 175 -5.95 4.48 -0.16
CA GLY A 175 -6.47 4.51 1.22
C GLY A 175 -7.82 5.22 1.29
N GLU A 176 -8.40 5.29 2.48
CA GLU A 176 -9.71 5.91 2.71
C GLU A 176 -9.72 7.41 2.37
N ASN A 177 -8.67 8.15 2.76
CA ASN A 177 -8.60 9.61 2.62
C ASN A 177 -7.40 10.09 1.82
N ALA A 178 -6.66 9.17 1.17
CA ALA A 178 -5.47 9.52 0.39
C ALA A 178 -5.17 8.50 -0.70
N ILE A 179 -4.60 9.00 -1.79
CA ILE A 179 -3.97 8.19 -2.84
C ILE A 179 -2.46 8.41 -2.71
N ILE A 180 -1.69 7.31 -2.69
CA ILE A 180 -0.25 7.37 -2.53
C ILE A 180 0.41 6.69 -3.71
N HIS A 181 1.34 7.39 -4.35
CA HIS A 181 2.20 6.86 -5.41
C HIS A 181 3.62 6.70 -4.89
N ALA A 182 4.26 5.57 -5.18
CA ALA A 182 5.64 5.29 -4.80
C ALA A 182 6.38 4.51 -5.89
N GLN A 183 7.71 4.51 -5.86
CA GLN A 183 8.53 3.77 -6.84
C GLN A 183 8.62 2.27 -6.56
N GLY A 184 8.29 1.86 -5.33
CA GLY A 184 8.28 0.48 -4.91
C GLY A 184 7.63 0.29 -3.56
N MET A 185 7.54 -0.98 -3.11
CA MET A 185 7.05 -1.31 -1.78
C MET A 185 7.73 -2.54 -1.20
N GLU A 186 7.76 -2.59 0.12
CA GLU A 186 8.12 -3.76 0.91
C GLU A 186 7.12 -3.93 2.06
N MET A 187 6.66 -5.16 2.25
CA MET A 187 5.83 -5.55 3.39
C MET A 187 6.49 -6.73 4.10
N SER A 188 6.38 -6.77 5.41
CA SER A 188 6.84 -7.89 6.23
C SER A 188 5.65 -8.68 6.77
N ASN A 189 5.84 -9.99 6.89
CA ASN A 189 4.82 -10.93 7.33
C ASN A 189 4.29 -10.71 8.74
N ASN A 190 5.05 -10.05 9.60
CA ASN A 190 4.81 -10.07 11.04
C ASN A 190 4.22 -8.78 11.57
N ASP A 191 4.11 -7.75 10.71
CA ASP A 191 3.77 -6.42 11.15
C ASP A 191 2.64 -5.87 10.28
N ASP A 192 1.69 -5.18 10.91
CA ASP A 192 0.66 -4.37 10.21
C ASP A 192 1.30 -3.15 9.54
N THR A 193 2.47 -3.38 8.90
CA THR A 193 3.32 -2.32 8.39
C THR A 193 3.72 -2.55 6.95
N MET A 194 3.83 -1.46 6.24
CA MET A 194 4.31 -1.41 4.85
C MET A 194 5.28 -0.24 4.69
N SER A 195 6.36 -0.47 3.97
CA SER A 195 7.27 0.58 3.53
C SER A 195 7.05 0.85 2.04
N LEU A 196 6.74 2.08 1.69
CA LEU A 196 6.77 2.58 0.33
C LEU A 196 8.15 3.17 0.06
N VAL A 197 8.79 2.70 -1.00
CA VAL A 197 10.21 2.94 -1.27
C VAL A 197 10.40 3.93 -2.41
N GLY A 198 11.44 4.76 -2.30
CA GLY A 198 11.78 5.77 -3.30
C GLY A 198 10.99 7.06 -3.15
N ASP A 199 10.75 7.76 -4.25
CA ASP A 199 9.96 8.99 -4.24
C ASP A 199 8.50 8.67 -3.98
N VAL A 200 7.88 9.41 -3.05
CA VAL A 200 6.49 9.22 -2.60
C VAL A 200 5.71 10.50 -2.78
N ILE A 201 4.52 10.36 -3.36
CA ILE A 201 3.54 11.45 -3.49
C ILE A 201 2.25 11.00 -2.81
N ILE A 202 1.75 11.79 -1.87
CA ILE A 202 0.49 11.57 -1.15
C ILE A 202 -0.48 12.66 -1.57
N GLU A 203 -1.57 12.27 -2.21
CA GLU A 203 -2.69 13.14 -2.56
C GLU A 203 -3.80 12.95 -1.54
N GLN A 204 -4.10 13.98 -0.75
CA GLN A 204 -5.12 13.96 0.28
C GLN A 204 -6.49 14.34 -0.26
N GLU A 205 -7.55 13.68 0.19
CA GLU A 205 -8.94 13.98 -0.23
C GLU A 205 -9.35 15.42 0.11
N LEU A 206 -8.90 15.95 1.24
CA LEU A 206 -9.17 17.34 1.67
C LEU A 206 -8.43 18.39 0.85
N GLY A 207 -7.64 17.98 -0.12
CA GLY A 207 -6.86 18.83 -1.00
C GLY A 207 -5.53 19.22 -0.35
N GLY A 208 -4.48 18.67 -0.84
CA GLY A 208 -3.11 18.88 -0.41
C GLY A 208 -2.26 17.76 -0.96
N VAL A 209 -1.04 18.09 -1.32
CA VAL A 209 -0.08 17.13 -1.87
C VAL A 209 1.17 17.12 -1.02
N ILE A 210 1.54 15.95 -0.52
CA ILE A 210 2.78 15.74 0.20
C ILE A 210 3.76 15.01 -0.71
N THR A 211 4.95 15.54 -0.85
CA THR A 211 6.04 14.88 -1.58
C THR A 211 7.16 14.59 -0.61
N SER A 212 7.57 13.34 -0.54
CA SER A 212 8.65 12.87 0.33
C SER A 212 9.41 11.70 -0.28
N ARG A 213 10.18 10.97 0.52
CA ARG A 213 10.81 9.71 0.14
C ARG A 213 10.64 8.72 1.27
N ASN A 214 10.58 7.42 0.92
CA ASN A 214 10.56 6.31 1.88
C ASN A 214 9.50 6.51 2.97
N LEU A 215 8.25 6.19 2.66
CA LEU A 215 7.13 6.32 3.61
C LEU A 215 6.89 5.00 4.33
N PHE A 216 6.89 5.04 5.64
CA PHE A 216 6.46 3.94 6.49
C PHE A 216 4.98 4.09 6.83
N ILE A 217 4.21 3.03 6.66
CA ILE A 217 2.77 2.98 6.94
C ILE A 217 2.54 1.91 8.01
N SER A 218 1.84 2.26 9.08
CA SER A 218 1.41 1.34 10.14
C SER A 218 -0.09 1.46 10.35
N HIS A 219 -0.74 0.31 10.50
CA HIS A 219 -2.16 0.22 10.88
C HIS A 219 -2.33 -0.53 12.21
N ALA A 220 -1.31 -0.49 13.07
CA ALA A 220 -1.32 -1.15 14.35
C ALA A 220 -2.43 -0.57 15.25
N ASP A 221 -3.12 -1.45 15.97
CA ASP A 221 -4.18 -1.09 16.94
C ASP A 221 -5.33 -0.24 16.36
N GLY A 222 -5.52 -0.28 15.03
CA GLY A 222 -6.54 0.50 14.33
C GLY A 222 -6.16 1.96 14.09
N GLU A 223 -4.95 2.36 14.46
CA GLU A 223 -4.39 3.67 14.14
C GLU A 223 -3.73 3.64 12.76
N LYS A 224 -4.03 4.64 11.94
CA LYS A 224 -3.43 4.83 10.61
C LYS A 224 -2.35 5.88 10.71
N HIS A 225 -1.12 5.42 10.84
CA HIS A 225 0.05 6.26 11.04
C HIS A 225 1.00 6.13 9.86
N TYR A 226 1.36 7.26 9.24
CA TYR A 226 2.25 7.33 8.09
C TYR A 226 3.43 8.25 8.42
N GLU A 227 4.65 7.77 8.31
CA GLU A 227 5.86 8.49 8.68
C GLU A 227 6.89 8.47 7.54
N SER A 228 7.50 9.63 7.29
CA SER A 228 8.75 9.73 6.54
C SER A 228 9.75 10.57 7.32
N LYS A 229 11.01 10.12 7.36
CA LYS A 229 12.14 10.83 7.98
C LYS A 229 12.97 11.65 6.98
N GLU A 230 12.49 11.69 5.75
CA GLU A 230 13.16 12.37 4.65
C GLU A 230 12.55 13.76 4.43
N ARG A 231 13.34 14.67 3.85
CA ARG A 231 12.83 16.00 3.51
C ARG A 231 11.47 15.91 2.84
N THR A 232 10.51 16.66 3.36
CA THR A 232 9.12 16.64 2.93
C THR A 232 8.68 18.02 2.46
N ILE A 233 7.90 18.03 1.37
CA ILE A 233 7.25 19.24 0.85
C ILE A 233 5.74 19.01 0.89
N TYR A 234 5.03 19.86 1.61
CA TYR A 234 3.57 19.91 1.58
C TYR A 234 3.11 21.10 0.76
N ARG A 235 2.17 20.88 -0.14
CA ARG A 235 1.54 21.94 -0.94
C ARG A 235 0.04 21.91 -0.73
N SER A 236 -0.49 23.01 -0.23
CA SER A 236 -1.92 23.26 -0.22
C SER A 236 -2.27 24.36 -1.23
N LYS A 237 -3.52 24.80 -1.24
CA LYS A 237 -4.00 25.82 -2.17
C LYS A 237 -3.18 27.12 -2.11
N ASP A 238 -2.87 27.58 -0.90
CA ASP A 238 -2.25 28.89 -0.67
C ASP A 238 -0.82 28.79 -0.11
N ASN A 239 -0.36 27.61 0.30
CA ASN A 239 0.92 27.45 0.99
C ASN A 239 1.79 26.36 0.36
N THR A 240 3.08 26.59 0.34
CA THR A 240 4.10 25.56 0.15
C THR A 240 4.94 25.48 1.42
N ILE A 241 5.06 24.31 2.00
CA ILE A 241 5.76 24.09 3.25
C ILE A 241 6.89 23.09 3.01
N ASN A 242 8.10 23.47 3.38
CA ASN A 242 9.28 22.61 3.35
C ASN A 242 9.64 22.19 4.77
N ALA A 243 9.72 20.90 5.04
CA ALA A 243 10.15 20.33 6.32
C ALA A 243 11.45 19.52 6.11
N GLU A 244 12.48 19.81 6.91
CA GLU A 244 13.81 19.25 6.71
C GLU A 244 13.91 17.80 7.18
N MET A 245 13.20 17.43 8.25
CA MET A 245 13.31 16.14 8.93
C MET A 245 12.11 15.22 8.73
N GLY A 246 11.20 15.57 7.81
CA GLY A 246 10.13 14.69 7.40
C GLY A 246 8.73 15.04 7.87
N VAL A 247 7.87 14.04 7.89
CA VAL A 247 6.44 14.17 8.20
C VAL A 247 5.96 12.96 9.02
N ASP A 248 5.04 13.23 9.93
CA ASP A 248 4.30 12.27 10.72
C ASP A 248 2.80 12.57 10.54
N LEU A 249 2.05 11.62 9.97
CA LEU A 249 0.63 11.76 9.64
C LEU A 249 -0.19 10.82 10.50
N ASN A 250 -1.10 11.37 11.30
CA ASN A 250 -2.19 10.61 11.91
C ASN A 250 -3.45 10.78 11.07
N MET A 251 -3.77 9.76 10.26
CA MET A 251 -4.90 9.82 9.32
C MET A 251 -6.26 9.71 10.03
N ASN A 252 -6.31 9.12 11.20
CA ASN A 252 -7.54 9.03 11.99
C ASN A 252 -7.97 10.41 12.54
N GLU A 253 -7.00 11.22 12.91
CA GLU A 253 -7.21 12.54 13.48
C GLU A 253 -7.13 13.67 12.45
N ASN A 254 -6.74 13.36 11.20
CA ASN A 254 -6.40 14.32 10.16
C ASN A 254 -5.35 15.36 10.63
N LEU A 255 -4.33 14.87 11.34
CA LEU A 255 -3.22 15.65 11.84
C LEU A 255 -1.94 15.32 11.08
N MET A 256 -1.23 16.37 10.67
CA MET A 256 0.09 16.27 10.07
C MET A 256 1.09 17.06 10.90
N LYS A 257 2.19 16.40 11.30
CA LYS A 257 3.34 17.04 11.93
C LYS A 257 4.49 17.11 10.94
N LEU A 258 4.90 18.28 10.57
CA LEU A 258 6.07 18.57 9.75
C LEU A 258 7.26 18.81 10.68
N LEU A 259 8.35 18.05 10.47
CA LEU A 259 9.41 17.89 11.48
C LEU A 259 10.69 18.63 11.08
N GLY A 260 11.42 19.07 12.11
CA GLY A 260 12.68 19.78 11.97
C GLY A 260 12.47 21.24 11.61
N LYS A 261 13.42 21.81 10.87
CA LYS A 261 13.29 23.18 10.37
C LYS A 261 12.21 23.23 9.29
N VAL A 262 11.21 24.08 9.52
CA VAL A 262 10.04 24.24 8.65
C VAL A 262 10.02 25.66 8.08
N GLU A 263 9.87 25.76 6.77
CA GLU A 263 9.67 27.01 6.04
C GLU A 263 8.32 26.98 5.34
N VAL A 264 7.47 27.94 5.61
CA VAL A 264 6.17 28.14 4.96
C VAL A 264 6.27 29.33 4.02
N LEU A 265 5.90 29.12 2.77
CA LEU A 265 5.79 30.12 1.72
C LEU A 265 4.31 30.27 1.36
N ASN A 266 3.74 31.43 1.64
CA ASN A 266 2.37 31.73 1.27
C ASN A 266 2.32 32.40 -0.12
N SER A 267 1.25 32.15 -0.88
CA SER A 267 1.03 32.73 -2.22
C SER A 267 0.96 34.28 -2.21
N SER A 268 0.67 34.91 -1.07
CA SER A 268 0.71 36.36 -0.87
C SER A 268 2.13 36.94 -0.80
N GLY A 269 3.16 36.06 -0.72
CA GLY A 269 4.57 36.43 -0.56
C GLY A 269 5.01 36.59 0.88
N SER A 270 4.19 36.20 1.86
CA SER A 270 4.62 36.08 3.25
C SER A 270 5.37 34.77 3.49
N THR A 271 6.33 34.80 4.40
CA THR A 271 7.11 33.63 4.80
C THR A 271 7.01 33.41 6.30
N MET A 272 7.10 32.16 6.71
CA MET A 272 7.21 31.79 8.10
C MET A 272 8.28 30.71 8.27
N ASN A 273 9.15 30.89 9.23
CA ASN A 273 10.14 29.90 9.61
C ASN A 273 9.88 29.46 11.06
N SER A 274 9.90 28.17 11.30
CA SER A 274 9.73 27.57 12.64
C SER A 274 10.55 26.30 12.76
N TYR A 275 10.50 25.69 13.95
CA TYR A 275 10.99 24.33 14.19
C TYR A 275 9.79 23.48 14.58
N ASN A 276 9.42 22.50 13.76
CA ASN A 276 8.17 21.74 13.81
C ASN A 276 6.91 22.58 13.54
N LEU A 277 5.98 21.99 12.81
CA LEU A 277 4.70 22.59 12.50
C LEU A 277 3.62 21.52 12.48
N ILE A 278 2.52 21.77 13.16
CA ILE A 278 1.32 20.93 13.11
C ILE A 278 0.34 21.57 12.14
N VAL A 279 -0.15 20.78 11.19
CA VAL A 279 -1.26 21.11 10.30
C VAL A 279 -2.46 20.26 10.73
N ASP A 280 -3.48 20.91 11.24
CA ASP A 280 -4.70 20.29 11.74
C ASP A 280 -5.81 20.50 10.72
N GLN A 281 -6.30 19.38 10.12
CA GLN A 281 -7.35 19.36 9.11
C GLN A 281 -8.65 18.73 9.65
N SER A 282 -8.74 18.44 10.93
CA SER A 282 -9.86 17.74 11.57
C SER A 282 -11.22 18.42 11.39
N ASN A 283 -11.25 19.72 11.15
CA ASN A 283 -12.47 20.53 11.01
C ASN A 283 -12.77 20.95 9.55
N GLY A 284 -12.22 20.25 8.55
CA GLY A 284 -12.42 20.53 7.12
C GLY A 284 -11.78 21.84 6.65
N GLY A 285 -10.84 22.37 7.40
CA GLY A 285 -9.98 23.52 7.07
C GLY A 285 -8.58 23.26 7.58
N GLU A 286 -7.63 24.08 7.17
CA GLU A 286 -6.24 23.97 7.63
C GLU A 286 -5.98 24.97 8.75
N VAL A 287 -5.52 24.46 9.89
CA VAL A 287 -5.03 25.24 11.00
C VAL A 287 -3.58 24.88 11.26
N TYR A 288 -2.70 25.86 11.20
CA TYR A 288 -1.26 25.70 11.39
C TYR A 288 -0.89 26.13 12.80
N LYS A 289 -0.20 25.24 13.54
CA LYS A 289 0.17 25.47 14.94
C LYS A 289 1.65 25.13 15.15
N THR A 290 2.36 25.99 15.86
CA THR A 290 3.66 25.63 16.39
C THR A 290 3.80 26.16 17.82
N ASN A 291 4.48 25.36 18.66
CA ASN A 291 4.89 25.75 20.01
C ASN A 291 6.37 26.11 20.06
N ASP A 292 7.02 26.15 18.90
CA ASP A 292 8.44 26.50 18.77
C ASP A 292 8.58 27.94 18.27
N SER A 293 9.74 28.54 18.54
CA SER A 293 10.04 29.89 18.08
C SER A 293 9.75 30.04 16.58
N THR A 294 9.00 31.07 16.25
CA THR A 294 8.59 31.36 14.89
C THR A 294 9.03 32.75 14.43
N HIS A 295 9.39 32.87 13.16
CA HIS A 295 9.76 34.10 12.50
C HIS A 295 8.83 34.29 11.30
N TYR A 296 7.94 35.27 11.36
CA TYR A 296 6.98 35.60 10.32
C TYR A 296 7.34 36.89 9.64
N GLN A 297 7.43 36.85 8.30
CA GLN A 297 7.84 38.00 7.49
C GLN A 297 6.82 38.26 6.39
N THR A 298 6.53 39.54 6.19
CA THR A 298 5.77 40.07 5.05
C THR A 298 6.57 41.17 4.37
N LYS A 299 5.98 41.83 3.37
CA LYS A 299 6.62 42.98 2.72
C LYS A 299 6.81 44.16 3.64
N VAL A 300 6.03 44.28 4.71
CA VAL A 300 5.94 45.47 5.58
C VAL A 300 6.10 45.12 7.07
N SER A 301 6.36 43.84 7.41
CA SER A 301 6.53 43.46 8.80
C SER A 301 7.50 42.30 8.94
N ASP A 302 8.29 42.33 10.03
CA ASP A 302 9.17 41.28 10.49
C ASP A 302 8.83 41.02 11.95
N ILE A 303 8.29 39.82 12.26
CA ILE A 303 7.75 39.51 13.58
C ILE A 303 8.32 38.17 14.07
N ARG A 304 8.77 38.17 15.31
CA ARG A 304 9.22 36.97 16.04
C ARG A 304 8.29 36.69 17.21
N ALA A 305 7.98 35.41 17.44
CA ALA A 305 7.16 34.96 18.55
C ALA A 305 7.61 33.59 19.02
N GLU A 306 7.22 33.17 20.23
CA GLU A 306 7.50 31.83 20.75
C GLU A 306 6.53 30.80 20.22
N LYS A 307 5.30 31.21 19.84
CA LYS A 307 4.23 30.33 19.36
C LYS A 307 3.42 31.02 18.28
N MET A 308 2.85 30.21 17.41
CA MET A 308 1.95 30.69 16.37
C MET A 308 0.73 29.79 16.21
N HIS A 309 -0.40 30.42 15.90
CA HIS A 309 -1.61 29.80 15.40
C HIS A 309 -2.10 30.57 14.18
N TYR A 310 -2.27 29.87 13.05
CA TYR A 310 -2.78 30.43 11.81
C TYR A 310 -3.95 29.61 11.30
N ASP A 311 -5.11 30.24 11.15
CA ASP A 311 -6.30 29.66 10.53
C ASP A 311 -6.35 30.08 9.06
N ALA A 312 -6.15 29.12 8.14
CA ALA A 312 -6.09 29.37 6.71
C ALA A 312 -7.45 29.81 6.13
N LYS A 313 -8.57 29.41 6.74
CA LYS A 313 -9.93 29.76 6.30
C LYS A 313 -10.26 31.22 6.61
N THR A 314 -9.96 31.64 7.83
CA THR A 314 -10.22 33.01 8.28
C THR A 314 -9.05 33.97 7.99
N LYS A 315 -7.89 33.42 7.62
CA LYS A 315 -6.60 34.14 7.43
C LYS A 315 -6.13 34.87 8.68
N LYS A 316 -6.57 34.42 9.85
CA LYS A 316 -6.20 34.98 11.14
C LYS A 316 -4.90 34.36 11.63
N VAL A 317 -3.92 35.22 11.95
CA VAL A 317 -2.66 34.85 12.60
C VAL A 317 -2.71 35.29 14.04
N GLU A 318 -2.41 34.40 14.97
CA GLU A 318 -2.21 34.71 16.41
C GLU A 318 -0.78 34.36 16.77
N LEU A 319 -0.04 35.35 17.24
CA LEU A 319 1.34 35.22 17.70
C LEU A 319 1.37 35.39 19.21
N MET A 320 2.05 34.47 19.91
CA MET A 320 1.98 34.40 21.36
C MET A 320 3.41 34.22 21.95
N GLY A 321 3.60 34.74 23.19
CA GLY A 321 4.83 34.67 23.93
C GLY A 321 5.95 35.52 23.35
N GLY A 322 6.55 36.42 24.11
CA GLY A 322 7.71 37.19 23.70
C GLY A 322 7.67 37.85 22.34
N VAL A 323 6.50 38.38 21.91
CA VAL A 323 6.30 38.89 20.55
C VAL A 323 7.12 40.16 20.33
N LEU A 324 7.99 40.12 19.32
CA LEU A 324 8.79 41.29 18.89
C LEU A 324 8.51 41.53 17.38
N GLY A 325 8.03 42.72 17.04
CA GLY A 325 7.71 43.07 15.68
C GLY A 325 8.35 44.38 15.25
N VAL A 326 8.81 44.44 14.02
CA VAL A 326 9.24 45.64 13.33
C VAL A 326 8.33 45.86 12.12
N TYR A 327 7.87 47.10 11.92
CA TYR A 327 7.00 47.48 10.83
C TYR A 327 7.69 48.60 10.05
N GLU A 328 7.68 48.50 8.72
CA GLU A 328 8.16 49.53 7.79
C GLU A 328 6.95 50.28 7.16
#